data_f9f1120ada99383cc1939f54ffeaacd1
#
_entry.id   f9f1120ada99383cc1939f54ffeaacd1
#
_cell.length_a   1.000
_cell.length_b   1.000
_cell.length_c   1.000
_cell.angle_alpha   90.00
_cell.angle_beta   90.00
_cell.angle_gamma   90.00
#
_symmetry.space_group_name_H-M   'P 1'
#
loop_
_entity.id
_entity.type
_entity.pdbx_description
1 polymer ?
#
loop_
_entity_poly.entity_id
_entity_poly.type
_entity_poly.pdbx_seq_one_letter_code
_entity_poly.pdbx_strand_id
1 'polypeptide(L)'
;SHGVWLYDARSESEFLDCFTCFASWPVGYNHPLLQDSTFQAQLRSVASSNPANSDLYTQEMADFVEAFATRATPPGFPHHFWIAGGALAVENALKAAFDWKARKLGRTNLEADVNDLVILHLREAFHGRSGYTLSLTNTVPDKIGLFPKFAWPRVHNPTIEFDPDGGLANDIAAEEARACAEIETAFARHDNRIAAIIIEPLQGEGGDNHFRAEFLQALRDYADAREALLIFDEVQTGFWGSGKPWLWQHYNIAPDIVAFGKKTQVCGIYCSERIDEVEDNVFQFPGRINSTFGGSLTDMLRCRRFLDIIEAEGLGE
;
A
#
# COMPACT_ATOMS: atom_id res chain seq x y z
N SER A 1 15.45 14.51 19.83
CA SER A 1 15.83 13.64 18.71
C SER A 1 16.22 14.46 17.50
N HIS A 2 17.16 14.00 16.68
CA HIS A 2 17.61 14.66 15.49
C HIS A 2 18.21 13.64 14.49
N GLY A 3 18.02 13.86 13.20
CA GLY A 3 18.49 12.93 12.16
C GLY A 3 18.04 11.50 12.46
N VAL A 4 18.98 10.59 12.64
CA VAL A 4 18.73 9.17 12.95
C VAL A 4 18.84 8.86 14.46
N TRP A 5 18.90 9.87 15.31
CA TRP A 5 19.09 9.71 16.75
C TRP A 5 17.83 10.04 17.55
N LEU A 6 17.43 9.09 18.39
CA LEU A 6 16.41 9.27 19.40
C LEU A 6 17.07 9.75 20.70
N TYR A 7 16.49 10.78 21.32
CA TYR A 7 16.89 11.24 22.63
C TYR A 7 15.86 10.81 23.69
N ASP A 8 16.32 10.05 24.68
CA ASP A 8 15.53 9.71 25.86
C ASP A 8 15.77 10.77 26.96
N ALA A 9 14.74 11.55 27.25
CA ALA A 9 14.80 12.62 28.25
C ALA A 9 14.92 12.09 29.69
N ARG A 10 14.62 10.81 29.94
CA ARG A 10 14.72 10.22 31.28
C ARG A 10 16.14 9.80 31.63
N SER A 11 16.81 9.14 30.68
CA SER A 11 18.20 8.69 30.84
C SER A 11 19.23 9.71 30.36
N GLU A 12 18.77 10.80 29.71
CA GLU A 12 19.59 11.82 29.05
C GLU A 12 20.58 11.22 28.01
N SER A 13 20.14 10.13 27.34
CA SER A 13 20.97 9.38 26.42
C SER A 13 20.42 9.41 25.00
N GLU A 14 21.30 9.26 24.04
CA GLU A 14 20.94 9.13 22.63
C GLU A 14 21.07 7.68 22.16
N PHE A 15 20.12 7.25 21.32
CA PHE A 15 20.06 5.92 20.72
C PHE A 15 19.91 6.04 19.23
N LEU A 16 20.60 5.18 18.48
CA LEU A 16 20.36 5.03 17.05
C LEU A 16 18.92 4.52 16.84
N ASP A 17 18.15 5.23 15.99
CA ASP A 17 16.78 4.83 15.70
C ASP A 17 16.75 3.70 14.68
N CYS A 18 16.59 2.47 15.16
CA CYS A 18 16.29 1.30 14.32
C CYS A 18 14.79 0.99 14.26
N PHE A 19 13.95 1.79 14.90
CA PHE A 19 12.49 1.64 14.91
C PHE A 19 11.80 2.42 13.79
N THR A 20 12.32 3.61 13.46
CA THR A 20 11.83 4.52 12.41
C THR A 20 10.31 4.79 12.44
N CYS A 21 9.69 4.69 13.64
CA CYS A 21 8.23 4.80 13.84
C CYS A 21 7.45 3.86 12.88
N PHE A 22 7.81 2.58 12.84
CA PHE A 22 7.28 1.58 11.90
C PHE A 22 7.48 1.96 10.43
N ALA A 23 8.66 2.49 10.08
CA ALA A 23 8.98 2.98 8.75
C ALA A 23 8.07 4.12 8.27
N SER A 24 7.62 5.02 9.17
CA SER A 24 6.79 6.18 8.81
C SER A 24 7.58 7.49 8.71
N TRP A 25 8.90 7.48 8.95
CA TRP A 25 9.74 8.66 8.97
C TRP A 25 10.82 8.62 7.89
N PRO A 26 10.61 9.27 6.73
CA PRO A 26 11.49 9.07 5.57
C PRO A 26 12.79 9.90 5.61
N VAL A 27 12.83 11.04 6.34
CA VAL A 27 13.92 12.02 6.23
C VAL A 27 14.63 12.29 7.57
N GLY A 28 14.41 11.48 8.59
CA GLY A 28 14.97 11.69 9.91
C GLY A 28 14.25 12.76 10.76
N TYR A 29 14.60 12.81 12.05
CA TYR A 29 13.95 13.73 13.01
C TYR A 29 14.45 15.16 12.87
N ASN A 30 13.53 16.12 12.93
CA ASN A 30 13.84 17.55 12.96
C ASN A 30 14.75 18.00 11.80
N HIS A 31 14.51 17.46 10.61
CA HIS A 31 15.25 17.83 9.42
C HIS A 31 15.25 19.35 9.19
N PRO A 32 16.40 20.01 8.89
CA PRO A 32 16.47 21.47 8.78
C PRO A 32 15.45 22.07 7.81
N LEU A 33 15.22 21.44 6.66
CA LEU A 33 14.24 21.90 5.68
C LEU A 33 12.78 21.78 6.16
N LEU A 34 12.49 20.96 7.18
CA LEU A 34 11.19 20.94 7.86
C LEU A 34 11.06 22.08 8.86
N GLN A 35 12.16 22.71 9.28
CA GLN A 35 12.20 23.86 10.18
C GLN A 35 12.22 25.20 9.44
N ASP A 36 12.25 25.18 8.11
CA ASP A 36 12.19 26.39 7.28
C ASP A 36 10.96 27.24 7.65
N SER A 37 11.17 28.54 7.81
CA SER A 37 10.13 29.45 8.32
C SER A 37 8.94 29.58 7.39
N THR A 38 9.16 29.51 6.07
CA THR A 38 8.09 29.59 5.06
C THR A 38 7.24 28.33 5.11
N PHE A 39 7.89 27.15 5.14
CA PHE A 39 7.19 25.87 5.30
C PHE A 39 6.40 25.80 6.61
N GLN A 40 6.98 26.25 7.73
CA GLN A 40 6.32 26.29 9.03
C GLN A 40 5.11 27.26 9.05
N ALA A 41 5.16 28.37 8.31
CA ALA A 41 4.03 29.29 8.16
C ALA A 41 2.90 28.63 7.35
N GLN A 42 3.22 27.96 6.24
CA GLN A 42 2.26 27.20 5.44
C GLN A 42 1.61 26.09 6.27
N LEU A 43 2.42 25.30 6.98
CA LEU A 43 1.93 24.22 7.82
C LEU A 43 0.96 24.71 8.90
N ARG A 44 1.27 25.83 9.55
CA ARG A 44 0.37 26.47 10.52
C ARG A 44 -0.94 26.92 9.90
N SER A 45 -0.89 27.49 8.69
CA SER A 45 -2.07 27.93 7.96
C SER A 45 -3.02 26.76 7.66
N VAL A 46 -2.51 25.68 7.06
CA VAL A 46 -3.33 24.52 6.70
C VAL A 46 -3.79 23.72 7.92
N ALA A 47 -3.00 23.69 9.00
CA ALA A 47 -3.35 22.95 10.22
C ALA A 47 -4.50 23.60 11.01
N SER A 48 -4.83 24.87 10.75
CA SER A 48 -5.94 25.57 11.42
C SER A 48 -7.32 25.17 10.91
N SER A 49 -7.40 24.51 9.75
CA SER A 49 -8.65 24.02 9.14
C SER A 49 -8.41 22.72 8.42
N ASN A 50 -9.45 21.91 8.29
CA ASN A 50 -9.43 20.67 7.54
C ASN A 50 -10.57 20.69 6.51
N PRO A 51 -10.32 21.21 5.30
CA PRO A 51 -11.36 21.31 4.28
C PRO A 51 -11.75 19.92 3.75
N ALA A 52 -12.97 19.83 3.23
CA ALA A 52 -13.44 18.65 2.51
C ALA A 52 -12.78 18.58 1.12
N ASN A 53 -11.54 18.09 1.06
CA ASN A 53 -10.74 18.01 -0.17
C ASN A 53 -11.37 17.12 -1.27
N SER A 54 -12.34 16.28 -0.91
CA SER A 54 -13.12 15.53 -1.89
C SER A 54 -14.01 16.41 -2.77
N ASP A 55 -14.44 17.55 -2.25
CA ASP A 55 -15.39 18.45 -2.92
C ASP A 55 -14.82 19.85 -3.17
N LEU A 56 -13.84 20.27 -2.38
CA LEU A 56 -13.20 21.57 -2.47
C LEU A 56 -11.68 21.40 -2.66
N TYR A 57 -11.21 21.65 -3.87
CA TYR A 57 -9.79 21.61 -4.18
C TYR A 57 -9.08 22.89 -3.72
N THR A 58 -8.03 22.73 -2.93
CA THR A 58 -7.16 23.81 -2.49
C THR A 58 -5.89 23.86 -3.34
N GLN A 59 -5.18 25.00 -3.31
CA GLN A 59 -3.91 25.13 -4.02
C GLN A 59 -2.87 24.15 -3.49
N GLU A 60 -2.82 23.97 -2.17
CA GLU A 60 -1.89 23.04 -1.52
C GLU A 60 -2.13 21.59 -1.92
N MET A 61 -3.41 21.20 -2.09
CA MET A 61 -3.74 19.88 -2.63
C MET A 61 -3.32 19.75 -4.09
N ALA A 62 -3.59 20.76 -4.93
CA ALA A 62 -3.20 20.73 -6.34
C ALA A 62 -1.68 20.61 -6.50
N ASP A 63 -0.91 21.40 -5.76
CA ASP A 63 0.54 21.38 -5.73
C ASP A 63 1.10 20.01 -5.26
N PHE A 64 0.44 19.40 -4.26
CA PHE A 64 0.81 18.06 -3.79
C PHE A 64 0.52 16.99 -4.85
N VAL A 65 -0.67 17.00 -5.45
CA VAL A 65 -1.08 16.01 -6.47
C VAL A 65 -0.14 16.07 -7.66
N GLU A 66 0.20 17.29 -8.15
CA GLU A 66 1.17 17.46 -9.23
C GLU A 66 2.55 16.89 -8.85
N ALA A 67 3.06 17.24 -7.67
CA ALA A 67 4.36 16.76 -7.21
C ALA A 67 4.39 15.23 -7.05
N PHE A 68 3.36 14.64 -6.49
CA PHE A 68 3.27 13.18 -6.31
C PHE A 68 3.14 12.46 -7.66
N ALA A 69 2.27 12.93 -8.54
CA ALA A 69 2.06 12.34 -9.85
C ALA A 69 3.32 12.39 -10.73
N THR A 70 4.10 13.47 -10.64
CA THR A 70 5.30 13.64 -11.48
C THR A 70 6.57 13.01 -10.93
N ARG A 71 6.70 12.90 -9.59
CA ARG A 71 7.95 12.45 -8.94
C ARG A 71 7.84 11.05 -8.34
N ALA A 72 6.66 10.68 -7.81
CA ALA A 72 6.48 9.41 -7.11
C ALA A 72 5.67 8.37 -7.92
N THR A 73 4.78 8.80 -8.81
CA THR A 73 3.97 7.87 -9.58
C THR A 73 4.67 7.44 -10.86
N PRO A 74 4.89 6.13 -11.08
CA PRO A 74 5.46 5.63 -12.33
C PRO A 74 4.51 5.84 -13.52
N PRO A 75 5.04 5.90 -14.76
CA PRO A 75 4.21 5.94 -15.97
C PRO A 75 3.23 4.75 -16.04
N GLY A 76 2.04 4.96 -16.61
CA GLY A 76 1.02 3.91 -16.74
C GLY A 76 0.07 3.78 -15.54
N PHE A 77 0.16 4.71 -14.58
CA PHE A 77 -0.72 4.77 -13.41
C PHE A 77 -1.45 6.11 -13.31
N PRO A 78 -2.48 6.34 -14.12
CA PRO A 78 -3.14 7.66 -14.20
C PRO A 78 -4.07 7.97 -13.02
N HIS A 79 -4.52 6.96 -12.27
CA HIS A 79 -5.55 7.11 -11.26
C HIS A 79 -4.96 7.19 -9.85
N HIS A 80 -5.45 8.15 -9.05
CA HIS A 80 -5.07 8.35 -7.65
C HIS A 80 -6.30 8.53 -6.78
N PHE A 81 -6.24 8.00 -5.55
CA PHE A 81 -7.22 8.28 -4.51
C PHE A 81 -6.50 8.49 -3.18
N TRP A 82 -6.87 9.55 -2.47
CA TRP A 82 -6.23 9.97 -1.23
C TRP A 82 -7.14 9.75 -0.02
N ILE A 83 -6.55 9.26 1.07
CA ILE A 83 -7.29 8.95 2.29
C ILE A 83 -6.37 9.04 3.52
N ALA A 84 -6.94 9.17 4.72
CA ALA A 84 -6.18 9.12 5.97
C ALA A 84 -6.12 7.68 6.50
N GLY A 85 -4.91 7.11 6.54
CA GLY A 85 -4.63 5.80 7.13
C GLY A 85 -4.43 4.67 6.12
N GLY A 86 -3.34 3.87 6.33
CA GLY A 86 -2.95 2.78 5.43
C GLY A 86 -4.00 1.68 5.30
N ALA A 87 -4.68 1.32 6.41
CA ALA A 87 -5.77 0.35 6.35
C ALA A 87 -6.91 0.83 5.44
N LEU A 88 -7.25 2.13 5.46
CA LEU A 88 -8.27 2.69 4.57
C LEU A 88 -7.79 2.80 3.12
N ALA A 89 -6.49 2.98 2.89
CA ALA A 89 -5.92 2.87 1.55
C ALA A 89 -6.15 1.48 0.98
N VAL A 90 -5.80 0.42 1.72
CA VAL A 90 -6.05 -0.96 1.30
C VAL A 90 -7.55 -1.24 1.15
N GLU A 91 -8.42 -0.77 2.06
CA GLU A 91 -9.89 -0.88 1.90
C GLU A 91 -10.37 -0.35 0.55
N ASN A 92 -9.83 0.78 0.09
CA ASN A 92 -10.21 1.38 -1.19
C ASN A 92 -9.56 0.67 -2.39
N ALA A 93 -8.36 0.09 -2.24
CA ALA A 93 -7.78 -0.81 -3.23
C ALA A 93 -8.70 -2.02 -3.47
N LEU A 94 -9.19 -2.63 -2.39
CA LEU A 94 -10.11 -3.76 -2.46
C LEU A 94 -11.47 -3.36 -3.06
N LYS A 95 -12.02 -2.19 -2.70
CA LYS A 95 -13.24 -1.68 -3.32
C LYS A 95 -13.08 -1.47 -4.82
N ALA A 96 -11.96 -0.92 -5.26
CA ALA A 96 -11.65 -0.76 -6.68
C ALA A 96 -11.59 -2.12 -7.40
N ALA A 97 -10.96 -3.12 -6.77
CA ALA A 97 -10.89 -4.46 -7.32
C ALA A 97 -12.26 -5.17 -7.36
N PHE A 98 -13.07 -5.04 -6.33
CA PHE A 98 -14.42 -5.60 -6.30
C PHE A 98 -15.32 -4.96 -7.36
N ASP A 99 -15.30 -3.63 -7.49
CA ASP A 99 -16.08 -2.92 -8.50
C ASP A 99 -15.66 -3.34 -9.92
N TRP A 100 -14.35 -3.36 -10.18
CA TRP A 100 -13.80 -3.81 -11.46
C TRP A 100 -14.23 -5.24 -11.78
N LYS A 101 -14.07 -6.18 -10.82
CA LYS A 101 -14.43 -7.59 -11.02
C LYS A 101 -15.93 -7.78 -11.22
N ALA A 102 -16.77 -7.10 -10.44
CA ALA A 102 -18.22 -7.17 -10.62
C ALA A 102 -18.63 -6.74 -12.04
N ARG A 103 -18.04 -5.66 -12.55
CA ARG A 103 -18.30 -5.17 -13.91
C ARG A 103 -17.78 -6.12 -14.99
N LYS A 104 -16.58 -6.71 -14.82
CA LYS A 104 -16.06 -7.76 -15.70
C LYS A 104 -17.00 -8.97 -15.78
N LEU A 105 -17.71 -9.28 -14.71
CA LEU A 105 -18.73 -10.35 -14.65
C LEU A 105 -20.12 -9.90 -15.16
N GLY A 106 -20.23 -8.68 -15.70
CA GLY A 106 -21.50 -8.12 -16.15
C GLY A 106 -22.49 -7.71 -15.05
N ARG A 107 -22.04 -7.65 -13.78
CA ARG A 107 -22.83 -7.21 -12.63
C ARG A 107 -22.77 -5.68 -12.50
N THR A 108 -23.43 -4.99 -13.41
CA THR A 108 -23.40 -3.52 -13.49
C THR A 108 -24.53 -2.83 -12.70
N ASN A 109 -25.55 -3.59 -12.29
CA ASN A 109 -26.57 -3.08 -11.39
C ASN A 109 -26.00 -2.88 -9.99
N LEU A 110 -26.11 -1.68 -9.41
CA LEU A 110 -25.57 -1.33 -8.09
C LEU A 110 -26.21 -2.12 -6.93
N GLU A 111 -27.37 -2.74 -7.16
CA GLU A 111 -28.05 -3.64 -6.22
C GLU A 111 -27.70 -5.13 -6.43
N ALA A 112 -26.81 -5.45 -7.39
CA ALA A 112 -26.41 -6.84 -7.63
C ALA A 112 -25.72 -7.42 -6.40
N ASP A 113 -26.00 -8.71 -6.14
CA ASP A 113 -25.29 -9.45 -5.10
C ASP A 113 -23.84 -9.73 -5.56
N VAL A 114 -22.89 -9.26 -4.78
CA VAL A 114 -21.44 -9.40 -5.00
C VAL A 114 -20.74 -10.04 -3.79
N ASN A 115 -21.49 -10.61 -2.84
CA ASN A 115 -20.96 -11.21 -1.61
C ASN A 115 -20.12 -12.48 -1.88
N ASP A 116 -20.21 -13.05 -3.06
CA ASP A 116 -19.41 -14.17 -3.52
C ASP A 116 -18.02 -13.79 -4.04
N LEU A 117 -17.76 -12.51 -4.25
CA LEU A 117 -16.44 -12.04 -4.63
C LEU A 117 -15.46 -12.13 -3.46
N VAL A 118 -14.24 -12.57 -3.75
CA VAL A 118 -13.21 -12.83 -2.74
C VAL A 118 -11.86 -12.23 -3.12
N ILE A 119 -10.99 -12.10 -2.13
CA ILE A 119 -9.59 -11.65 -2.30
C ILE A 119 -8.67 -12.81 -1.92
N LEU A 120 -7.72 -13.14 -2.79
CA LEU A 120 -6.66 -14.08 -2.48
C LEU A 120 -5.49 -13.34 -1.82
N HIS A 121 -5.00 -13.88 -0.70
CA HIS A 121 -3.92 -13.29 0.08
C HIS A 121 -3.03 -14.37 0.72
N LEU A 122 -1.87 -13.96 1.24
CA LEU A 122 -0.87 -14.86 1.80
C LEU A 122 -1.00 -14.99 3.32
N ARG A 123 -0.40 -16.05 3.88
CA ARG A 123 -0.15 -16.17 5.31
C ARG A 123 0.86 -15.12 5.75
N GLU A 124 0.91 -14.85 7.06
CA GLU A 124 1.77 -13.84 7.72
C GLU A 124 1.58 -12.41 7.21
N ALA A 125 0.53 -12.14 6.43
CA ALA A 125 0.24 -10.81 5.86
C ALA A 125 -0.31 -9.83 6.91
N PHE A 126 0.03 -8.55 6.75
CA PHE A 126 -0.55 -7.44 7.50
C PHE A 126 -1.03 -6.32 6.57
N HIS A 127 -2.33 -6.23 6.37
CA HIS A 127 -2.96 -5.24 5.49
C HIS A 127 -3.80 -4.19 6.22
N GLY A 128 -3.75 -4.18 7.55
CA GLY A 128 -4.56 -3.32 8.39
C GLY A 128 -5.57 -4.09 9.27
N ARG A 129 -6.36 -3.35 10.05
CA ARG A 129 -7.30 -3.95 11.02
C ARG A 129 -8.69 -3.31 10.97
N SER A 130 -9.09 -2.75 9.85
CA SER A 130 -10.46 -2.30 9.56
C SER A 130 -11.28 -3.43 8.91
N GLY A 131 -12.47 -3.18 8.40
CA GLY A 131 -13.42 -4.19 7.94
C GLY A 131 -12.84 -5.27 7.02
N TYR A 132 -12.54 -4.94 5.78
CA TYR A 132 -11.96 -5.88 4.82
C TYR A 132 -10.53 -6.27 5.19
N THR A 133 -9.70 -5.30 5.58
CA THR A 133 -8.28 -5.54 5.87
C THR A 133 -8.05 -6.46 7.06
N LEU A 134 -8.93 -6.44 8.07
CA LEU A 134 -8.88 -7.37 9.20
C LEU A 134 -8.99 -8.83 8.74
N SER A 135 -9.71 -9.08 7.65
CA SER A 135 -9.86 -10.42 7.07
C SER A 135 -8.59 -10.94 6.40
N LEU A 136 -7.73 -10.02 5.95
CA LEU A 136 -6.45 -10.32 5.29
C LEU A 136 -5.31 -10.45 6.28
N THR A 137 -5.30 -9.62 7.34
CA THR A 137 -4.26 -9.61 8.36
C THR A 137 -4.27 -10.89 9.18
N ASN A 138 -3.09 -11.53 9.34
CA ASN A 138 -2.98 -12.79 10.05
C ASN A 138 -1.60 -13.03 10.70
N THR A 139 -0.90 -11.96 11.08
CA THR A 139 0.42 -12.03 11.71
C THR A 139 0.37 -12.56 13.15
N VAL A 140 -0.46 -11.96 14.00
CA VAL A 140 -0.52 -12.28 15.43
C VAL A 140 -1.97 -12.48 15.84
N PRO A 141 -2.35 -13.65 16.42
CA PRO A 141 -3.73 -13.93 16.84
C PRO A 141 -4.34 -12.87 17.75
N ASP A 142 -3.58 -12.30 18.68
CA ASP A 142 -4.06 -11.30 19.64
C ASP A 142 -4.52 -10.00 18.96
N LYS A 143 -4.02 -9.70 17.77
CA LYS A 143 -4.39 -8.50 17.02
C LYS A 143 -5.71 -8.64 16.24
N ILE A 144 -6.14 -9.87 15.98
CA ILE A 144 -7.24 -10.17 15.04
C ILE A 144 -8.27 -11.13 15.62
N GLY A 145 -8.01 -11.73 16.77
CA GLY A 145 -8.90 -12.69 17.42
C GLY A 145 -10.25 -12.07 17.84
N LEU A 146 -11.28 -12.89 17.95
CA LEU A 146 -12.62 -12.52 18.44
C LEU A 146 -13.36 -11.43 17.63
N PHE A 147 -12.86 -11.08 16.43
CA PHE A 147 -13.54 -10.19 15.51
C PHE A 147 -14.06 -10.97 14.29
N PRO A 148 -15.30 -10.69 13.82
CA PRO A 148 -15.81 -11.26 12.58
C PRO A 148 -14.94 -10.93 11.38
N LYS A 149 -14.75 -11.88 10.48
CA LYS A 149 -13.90 -11.75 9.28
C LYS A 149 -14.55 -12.46 8.10
N PHE A 150 -14.24 -12.00 6.90
CA PHE A 150 -14.59 -12.72 5.67
C PHE A 150 -13.68 -13.95 5.51
N ALA A 151 -14.27 -15.06 5.05
CA ALA A 151 -13.56 -16.32 4.83
C ALA A 151 -12.93 -16.35 3.42
N TRP A 152 -12.04 -15.42 3.13
CA TRP A 152 -11.33 -15.32 1.85
C TRP A 152 -10.16 -16.31 1.75
N PRO A 153 -9.80 -16.76 0.53
CA PRO A 153 -8.73 -17.73 0.33
C PRO A 153 -7.38 -17.18 0.77
N ARG A 154 -6.70 -17.93 1.62
CA ARG A 154 -5.36 -17.62 2.16
C ARG A 154 -4.43 -18.75 1.80
N VAL A 155 -3.34 -18.41 1.11
CA VAL A 155 -2.37 -19.38 0.59
C VAL A 155 -1.06 -19.34 1.35
N HIS A 156 -0.25 -20.35 1.13
CA HIS A 156 1.08 -20.50 1.70
C HIS A 156 1.97 -19.30 1.36
N ASN A 157 2.85 -18.93 2.29
CA ASN A 157 3.81 -17.84 2.17
C ASN A 157 5.19 -18.42 1.89
N PRO A 158 5.71 -18.32 0.65
CA PRO A 158 7.02 -18.90 0.26
C PRO A 158 8.15 -17.93 0.62
N THR A 159 8.35 -17.71 1.92
CA THR A 159 9.41 -16.81 2.42
C THR A 159 10.80 -17.40 2.19
N ILE A 160 11.79 -16.54 1.97
CA ILE A 160 13.20 -16.92 1.95
C ILE A 160 13.69 -17.02 3.39
N GLU A 161 14.22 -18.18 3.78
CA GLU A 161 14.86 -18.39 5.06
C GLU A 161 16.38 -18.38 4.92
N PHE A 162 17.05 -17.69 5.85
CA PHE A 162 18.50 -17.62 5.88
C PHE A 162 19.04 -18.39 7.09
N ASP A 163 20.15 -19.10 6.89
CA ASP A 163 20.92 -19.69 7.98
C ASP A 163 21.76 -18.62 8.70
N PRO A 164 22.35 -18.93 9.87
CA PRO A 164 23.17 -17.97 10.60
C PRO A 164 24.40 -17.45 9.83
N ASP A 165 24.84 -18.16 8.81
CA ASP A 165 26.00 -17.80 7.98
C ASP A 165 25.57 -17.02 6.72
N GLY A 166 24.25 -16.78 6.54
CA GLY A 166 23.66 -16.02 5.44
C GLY A 166 23.39 -16.85 4.18
N GLY A 167 23.50 -18.18 4.27
CA GLY A 167 23.08 -19.10 3.22
C GLY A 167 21.56 -19.31 3.21
N LEU A 168 21.03 -19.91 2.14
CA LEU A 168 19.60 -20.30 2.09
C LEU A 168 19.39 -21.53 3.00
N ALA A 169 18.42 -21.42 3.93
CA ALA A 169 18.07 -22.48 4.86
C ALA A 169 16.92 -23.36 4.39
N ASN A 170 16.14 -22.93 3.39
CA ASN A 170 15.01 -23.67 2.84
C ASN A 170 15.12 -23.90 1.33
N ASP A 171 14.37 -24.88 0.82
CA ASP A 171 14.16 -25.07 -0.61
C ASP A 171 13.07 -24.11 -1.11
N ILE A 172 13.47 -22.89 -1.47
CA ILE A 172 12.56 -21.83 -1.87
C ILE A 172 11.72 -22.22 -3.10
N ALA A 173 12.28 -23.04 -4.02
CA ALA A 173 11.55 -23.48 -5.20
C ALA A 173 10.40 -24.44 -4.81
N ALA A 174 10.61 -25.30 -3.82
CA ALA A 174 9.56 -26.17 -3.28
C ALA A 174 8.49 -25.36 -2.54
N GLU A 175 8.87 -24.33 -1.76
CA GLU A 175 7.94 -23.46 -1.06
C GLU A 175 7.07 -22.63 -2.05
N GLU A 176 7.68 -22.10 -3.11
CA GLU A 176 6.95 -21.41 -4.19
C GLU A 176 6.02 -22.35 -4.96
N ALA A 177 6.46 -23.56 -5.28
CA ALA A 177 5.62 -24.57 -5.92
C ALA A 177 4.40 -24.92 -5.06
N ARG A 178 4.57 -25.02 -3.74
CA ARG A 178 3.48 -25.23 -2.80
C ARG A 178 2.50 -24.05 -2.80
N ALA A 179 2.99 -22.81 -2.75
CA ALA A 179 2.14 -21.63 -2.83
C ALA A 179 1.36 -21.58 -4.14
N CYS A 180 2.00 -21.85 -5.28
CA CYS A 180 1.35 -21.92 -6.58
C CYS A 180 0.26 -23.01 -6.63
N ALA A 181 0.48 -24.18 -6.07
CA ALA A 181 -0.54 -25.23 -6.00
C ALA A 181 -1.76 -24.83 -5.14
N GLU A 182 -1.53 -24.11 -4.04
CA GLU A 182 -2.62 -23.56 -3.22
C GLU A 182 -3.38 -22.44 -3.98
N ILE A 183 -2.70 -21.60 -4.77
CA ILE A 183 -3.29 -20.58 -5.63
C ILE A 183 -4.17 -21.20 -6.70
N GLU A 184 -3.69 -22.24 -7.41
CA GLU A 184 -4.49 -22.97 -8.39
C GLU A 184 -5.75 -23.58 -7.76
N THR A 185 -5.60 -24.16 -6.58
CA THR A 185 -6.74 -24.72 -5.81
C THR A 185 -7.75 -23.63 -5.46
N ALA A 186 -7.29 -22.44 -5.06
CA ALA A 186 -8.16 -21.31 -4.74
C ALA A 186 -8.93 -20.84 -5.99
N PHE A 187 -8.26 -20.69 -7.12
CA PHE A 187 -8.92 -20.33 -8.39
C PHE A 187 -9.91 -21.40 -8.86
N ALA A 188 -9.58 -22.68 -8.74
CA ALA A 188 -10.49 -23.76 -9.08
C ALA A 188 -11.75 -23.77 -8.18
N ARG A 189 -11.60 -23.45 -6.89
CA ARG A 189 -12.71 -23.40 -5.92
C ARG A 189 -13.63 -22.19 -6.10
N HIS A 190 -13.05 -21.04 -6.40
CA HIS A 190 -13.78 -19.76 -6.49
C HIS A 190 -14.15 -19.38 -7.92
N ASP A 191 -13.72 -20.21 -8.92
CA ASP A 191 -13.94 -19.92 -10.32
C ASP A 191 -13.48 -18.49 -10.67
N ASN A 192 -14.24 -17.75 -11.46
CA ASN A 192 -13.93 -16.36 -11.84
C ASN A 192 -14.36 -15.31 -10.78
N ARG A 193 -14.37 -15.65 -9.47
CA ARG A 193 -14.83 -14.76 -8.37
C ARG A 193 -13.70 -14.16 -7.54
N ILE A 194 -12.45 -14.52 -7.79
CA ILE A 194 -11.31 -13.84 -7.17
C ILE A 194 -11.14 -12.47 -7.85
N ALA A 195 -11.41 -11.40 -7.09
CA ALA A 195 -11.32 -10.04 -7.60
C ALA A 195 -9.87 -9.55 -7.69
N ALA A 196 -9.06 -9.94 -6.73
CA ALA A 196 -7.65 -9.59 -6.71
C ALA A 196 -6.80 -10.60 -5.93
N ILE A 197 -5.50 -10.61 -6.25
CA ILE A 197 -4.43 -11.14 -5.41
C ILE A 197 -3.78 -9.94 -4.73
N ILE A 198 -3.66 -9.96 -3.40
CA ILE A 198 -2.96 -8.91 -2.65
C ILE A 198 -1.75 -9.48 -1.93
N ILE A 199 -0.63 -8.74 -1.99
CA ILE A 199 0.62 -9.07 -1.31
C ILE A 199 1.35 -7.79 -0.88
N GLU A 200 2.04 -7.84 0.27
CA GLU A 200 3.14 -6.94 0.58
C GLU A 200 4.37 -7.47 -0.19
N PRO A 201 5.00 -6.72 -1.10
CA PRO A 201 6.15 -7.25 -1.86
C PRO A 201 7.38 -7.56 -0.96
N LEU A 202 7.34 -7.11 0.28
CA LEU A 202 8.13 -7.54 1.43
C LEU A 202 7.21 -7.43 2.65
N GLN A 203 6.97 -8.53 3.35
CA GLN A 203 6.14 -8.53 4.55
C GLN A 203 6.95 -8.07 5.76
N GLY A 204 6.73 -6.83 6.23
CA GLY A 204 7.43 -6.32 7.40
C GLY A 204 6.87 -6.87 8.72
N GLU A 205 5.62 -6.60 9.02
CA GLU A 205 4.96 -7.06 10.27
C GLU A 205 4.90 -8.59 10.39
N GLY A 206 4.88 -9.29 9.26
CA GLY A 206 4.83 -10.75 9.17
C GLY A 206 6.16 -11.44 9.49
N GLY A 207 7.27 -10.69 9.63
CA GLY A 207 8.58 -11.24 9.97
C GLY A 207 9.69 -10.93 8.97
N ASP A 208 9.61 -9.79 8.29
CA ASP A 208 10.57 -9.36 7.25
C ASP A 208 10.74 -10.42 6.14
N ASN A 209 9.62 -10.99 5.72
CA ASN A 209 9.60 -12.04 4.71
C ASN A 209 9.87 -11.49 3.32
N HIS A 210 10.93 -11.96 2.69
CA HIS A 210 11.33 -11.61 1.33
C HIS A 210 10.83 -12.63 0.32
N PHE A 211 10.55 -12.16 -0.90
CA PHE A 211 10.12 -12.99 -2.02
C PHE A 211 11.06 -12.84 -3.21
N ARG A 212 11.20 -13.91 -4.00
CA ARG A 212 11.92 -13.83 -5.26
C ARG A 212 11.05 -13.20 -6.35
N ALA A 213 11.71 -12.59 -7.34
CA ALA A 213 11.02 -12.02 -8.50
C ALA A 213 10.18 -13.07 -9.25
N GLU A 214 10.64 -14.33 -9.30
CA GLU A 214 9.93 -15.44 -9.95
C GLU A 214 8.55 -15.69 -9.33
N PHE A 215 8.45 -15.64 -8.00
CA PHE A 215 7.17 -15.80 -7.33
C PHE A 215 6.24 -14.60 -7.57
N LEU A 216 6.76 -13.37 -7.49
CA LEU A 216 5.97 -12.18 -7.79
C LEU A 216 5.49 -12.17 -9.26
N GLN A 217 6.34 -12.63 -10.19
CA GLN A 217 5.94 -12.82 -11.59
C GLN A 217 4.83 -13.86 -11.73
N ALA A 218 4.93 -14.99 -11.03
CA ALA A 218 3.86 -15.99 -11.03
C ALA A 218 2.52 -15.41 -10.56
N LEU A 219 2.51 -14.54 -9.53
CA LEU A 219 1.29 -13.85 -9.09
C LEU A 219 0.73 -12.94 -10.19
N ARG A 220 1.60 -12.23 -10.93
CA ARG A 220 1.19 -11.42 -12.08
C ARG A 220 0.54 -12.28 -13.17
N ASP A 221 1.20 -13.40 -13.52
CA ASP A 221 0.73 -14.31 -14.54
C ASP A 221 -0.64 -14.92 -14.16
N TYR A 222 -0.83 -15.30 -12.89
CA TYR A 222 -2.14 -15.76 -12.38
C TYR A 222 -3.20 -14.66 -12.48
N ALA A 223 -2.89 -13.45 -12.07
CA ALA A 223 -3.82 -12.34 -12.12
C ALA A 223 -4.26 -12.05 -13.57
N ASP A 224 -3.33 -12.10 -14.52
CA ASP A 224 -3.63 -11.90 -15.94
C ASP A 224 -4.47 -13.04 -16.51
N ALA A 225 -4.03 -14.30 -16.30
CA ALA A 225 -4.69 -15.48 -16.87
C ALA A 225 -6.11 -15.72 -16.29
N ARG A 226 -6.39 -15.22 -15.08
CA ARG A 226 -7.65 -15.45 -14.36
C ARG A 226 -8.52 -14.19 -14.23
N GLU A 227 -8.21 -13.14 -14.97
CA GLU A 227 -8.93 -11.85 -14.91
C GLU A 227 -9.12 -11.38 -13.45
N ALA A 228 -8.05 -11.37 -12.66
CA ALA A 228 -7.97 -10.75 -11.34
C ALA A 228 -7.01 -9.58 -11.36
N LEU A 229 -7.12 -8.63 -10.42
CA LEU A 229 -6.15 -7.57 -10.28
C LEU A 229 -5.01 -8.02 -9.35
N LEU A 230 -3.80 -7.52 -9.58
CA LEU A 230 -2.67 -7.66 -8.66
C LEU A 230 -2.54 -6.37 -7.85
N ILE A 231 -2.63 -6.50 -6.53
CA ILE A 231 -2.48 -5.37 -5.59
C ILE A 231 -1.18 -5.55 -4.82
N PHE A 232 -0.29 -4.55 -4.90
CA PHE A 232 0.85 -4.48 -3.99
C PHE A 232 0.55 -3.50 -2.85
N ASP A 233 0.61 -4.02 -1.63
CA ASP A 233 0.56 -3.21 -0.42
C ASP A 233 1.97 -2.71 -0.09
N GLU A 234 2.25 -1.49 -0.51
CA GLU A 234 3.51 -0.79 -0.26
C GLU A 234 3.39 0.26 0.85
N VAL A 235 2.41 0.12 1.73
CA VAL A 235 2.26 1.01 2.88
C VAL A 235 3.52 1.06 3.74
N GLN A 236 4.25 -0.05 3.84
CA GLN A 236 5.52 -0.09 4.58
C GLN A 236 6.76 0.08 3.72
N THR A 237 6.79 -0.51 2.54
CA THR A 237 7.98 -0.60 1.69
C THR A 237 8.19 0.60 0.79
N GLY A 238 7.12 1.27 0.40
CA GLY A 238 7.13 2.38 -0.55
C GLY A 238 7.82 3.64 -0.06
N PHE A 239 7.85 4.63 -0.93
CA PHE A 239 8.35 5.97 -0.71
C PHE A 239 9.84 6.00 -0.34
N TRP A 240 10.68 5.54 -1.27
CA TRP A 240 12.15 5.50 -1.20
C TRP A 240 12.75 4.64 -0.07
N GLY A 241 11.95 3.90 0.66
CA GLY A 241 12.46 3.00 1.70
C GLY A 241 13.44 1.93 1.20
N SER A 242 13.39 1.61 -0.08
CA SER A 242 14.28 0.64 -0.75
C SER A 242 15.27 1.27 -1.73
N GLY A 243 15.38 2.62 -1.78
CA GLY A 243 16.20 3.36 -2.75
C GLY A 243 15.47 3.71 -4.05
N LYS A 244 14.28 3.13 -4.30
CA LYS A 244 13.38 3.54 -5.39
C LYS A 244 12.07 4.06 -4.80
N PRO A 245 11.29 4.86 -5.54
CA PRO A 245 9.96 5.28 -5.09
C PRO A 245 9.11 4.13 -4.54
N TRP A 246 9.12 3.00 -5.22
CA TRP A 246 8.37 1.80 -4.84
C TRP A 246 9.23 0.55 -4.92
N LEU A 247 9.04 -0.39 -3.99
CA LEU A 247 9.82 -1.62 -3.94
C LEU A 247 9.60 -2.48 -5.19
N TRP A 248 8.37 -2.53 -5.73
CA TRP A 248 8.06 -3.31 -6.92
C TRP A 248 8.90 -2.95 -8.16
N GLN A 249 9.43 -1.72 -8.22
CA GLN A 249 10.27 -1.27 -9.33
C GLN A 249 11.64 -1.98 -9.38
N HIS A 250 12.08 -2.60 -8.28
CA HIS A 250 13.28 -3.43 -8.26
C HIS A 250 13.07 -4.76 -8.99
N TYR A 251 11.85 -5.28 -8.95
CA TYR A 251 11.47 -6.53 -9.61
C TYR A 251 11.05 -6.33 -11.07
N ASN A 252 10.71 -5.12 -11.46
CA ASN A 252 10.14 -4.78 -12.76
C ASN A 252 8.84 -5.56 -13.07
N ILE A 253 8.04 -5.81 -12.03
CA ILE A 253 6.73 -6.47 -12.10
C ILE A 253 5.70 -5.46 -11.65
N ALA A 254 4.97 -4.88 -12.61
CA ALA A 254 4.00 -3.83 -12.32
C ALA A 254 2.69 -4.42 -11.77
N PRO A 255 2.21 -3.96 -10.60
CA PRO A 255 0.88 -4.28 -10.10
C PRO A 255 -0.19 -3.47 -10.84
N ASP A 256 -1.46 -3.82 -10.64
CA ASP A 256 -2.58 -3.01 -11.13
C ASP A 256 -2.95 -1.89 -10.15
N ILE A 257 -2.79 -2.16 -8.85
CA ILE A 257 -3.06 -1.20 -7.78
C ILE A 257 -1.91 -1.24 -6.78
N VAL A 258 -1.47 -0.07 -6.34
CA VAL A 258 -0.56 0.08 -5.21
C VAL A 258 -1.25 0.84 -4.09
N ALA A 259 -1.30 0.24 -2.90
CA ALA A 259 -1.69 0.94 -1.67
C ALA A 259 -0.44 1.50 -0.98
N PHE A 260 -0.51 2.76 -0.55
CA PHE A 260 0.62 3.44 0.08
C PHE A 260 0.23 4.20 1.35
N GLY A 261 1.23 4.51 2.18
CA GLY A 261 1.03 5.22 3.44
C GLY A 261 2.32 5.36 4.23
N LYS A 262 2.20 5.48 5.56
CA LYS A 262 3.34 5.65 6.47
C LYS A 262 4.27 6.81 6.07
N LYS A 263 5.34 6.55 5.30
CA LYS A 263 6.32 7.56 4.88
C LYS A 263 5.72 8.70 4.06
N THR A 264 4.69 8.43 3.28
CA THR A 264 3.96 9.47 2.53
C THR A 264 3.13 10.39 3.41
N GLN A 265 2.91 10.04 4.68
CA GLN A 265 2.03 10.70 5.66
C GLN A 265 0.55 10.66 5.22
N VAL A 266 0.19 11.26 4.09
CA VAL A 266 -1.10 11.00 3.45
C VAL A 266 -1.07 9.61 2.83
N CYS A 267 -2.13 8.83 3.02
CA CYS A 267 -2.25 7.50 2.45
C CYS A 267 -3.13 7.52 1.21
N GLY A 268 -3.15 6.42 0.47
CA GLY A 268 -3.97 6.33 -0.72
C GLY A 268 -3.64 5.11 -1.57
N ILE A 269 -4.18 5.14 -2.77
CA ILE A 269 -3.86 4.20 -3.83
C ILE A 269 -3.51 4.94 -5.12
N TYR A 270 -2.68 4.33 -5.94
CA TYR A 270 -2.61 4.64 -7.35
C TYR A 270 -2.85 3.38 -8.18
N CYS A 271 -3.49 3.54 -9.35
CA CYS A 271 -3.93 2.43 -10.16
C CYS A 271 -3.50 2.59 -11.61
N SER A 272 -3.22 1.44 -12.25
CA SER A 272 -2.89 1.37 -13.68
C SER A 272 -4.12 1.60 -14.56
N GLU A 273 -3.87 1.81 -15.85
CA GLU A 273 -4.91 1.92 -16.88
C GLU A 273 -5.80 0.67 -16.99
N ARG A 274 -5.40 -0.47 -16.39
CA ARG A 274 -6.21 -1.68 -16.38
C ARG A 274 -7.58 -1.51 -15.71
N ILE A 275 -7.70 -0.54 -14.78
CA ILE A 275 -9.00 -0.19 -14.18
C ILE A 275 -9.99 0.27 -15.25
N ASP A 276 -9.53 0.89 -16.33
CA ASP A 276 -10.36 1.41 -17.42
C ASP A 276 -10.86 0.35 -18.41
N GLU A 277 -10.49 -0.94 -18.22
CA GLU A 277 -11.11 -2.05 -18.95
C GLU A 277 -12.61 -2.18 -18.70
N VAL A 278 -13.14 -1.50 -17.68
CA VAL A 278 -14.57 -1.49 -17.36
C VAL A 278 -15.09 -0.04 -17.32
N GLU A 279 -16.24 0.17 -17.95
CA GLU A 279 -16.94 1.45 -17.93
C GLU A 279 -17.51 1.74 -16.53
N ASP A 280 -17.68 3.02 -16.19
CA ASP A 280 -18.21 3.49 -14.90
C ASP A 280 -17.45 2.96 -13.68
N ASN A 281 -16.15 2.73 -13.80
CA ASN A 281 -15.32 2.27 -12.70
C ASN A 281 -15.26 3.30 -11.55
N VAL A 282 -14.64 2.92 -10.43
CA VAL A 282 -14.62 3.75 -9.21
C VAL A 282 -14.04 5.16 -9.40
N PHE A 283 -13.23 5.38 -10.44
CA PHE A 283 -12.64 6.70 -10.75
C PHE A 283 -13.49 7.53 -11.71
N GLN A 284 -14.36 6.88 -12.49
CA GLN A 284 -15.27 7.52 -13.42
C GLN A 284 -16.63 7.87 -12.78
N PHE A 285 -17.04 7.10 -11.77
CA PHE A 285 -18.32 7.31 -11.09
C PHE A 285 -18.14 8.19 -9.84
N PRO A 286 -18.58 9.46 -9.85
CA PRO A 286 -18.37 10.39 -8.75
C PRO A 286 -18.90 9.85 -7.41
N GLY A 287 -18.08 9.95 -6.35
CA GLY A 287 -18.44 9.53 -4.99
C GLY A 287 -18.45 8.02 -4.73
N ARG A 288 -18.12 7.18 -5.71
CA ARG A 288 -18.12 5.72 -5.55
C ARG A 288 -17.11 5.24 -4.50
N ILE A 289 -15.92 5.81 -4.51
CA ILE A 289 -14.97 5.78 -3.41
C ILE A 289 -14.76 7.21 -2.93
N ASN A 290 -14.95 7.47 -1.65
CA ASN A 290 -14.86 8.83 -1.13
C ASN A 290 -14.61 8.83 0.38
N SER A 291 -14.17 9.97 0.89
CA SER A 291 -14.19 10.33 2.30
C SER A 291 -14.28 11.85 2.41
N THR A 292 -14.90 12.36 3.47
CA THR A 292 -15.13 13.79 3.66
C THR A 292 -13.88 14.64 3.46
N PHE A 293 -12.73 14.18 3.96
CA PHE A 293 -11.50 14.98 3.90
C PHE A 293 -10.58 14.61 2.72
N GLY A 294 -10.76 13.47 2.08
CA GLY A 294 -9.95 13.05 0.94
C GLY A 294 -8.44 13.00 1.25
N GLY A 295 -8.07 12.55 2.46
CA GLY A 295 -6.74 12.72 3.03
C GLY A 295 -6.57 14.07 3.73
N SER A 296 -5.60 14.17 4.64
CA SER A 296 -5.30 15.37 5.40
C SER A 296 -4.45 16.35 4.59
N LEU A 297 -4.89 17.59 4.46
CA LEU A 297 -4.11 18.63 3.77
C LEU A 297 -2.76 18.88 4.42
N THR A 298 -2.69 18.76 5.75
CA THR A 298 -1.42 18.86 6.51
C THR A 298 -0.45 17.75 6.14
N ASP A 299 -0.95 16.54 5.90
CA ASP A 299 -0.15 15.39 5.50
C ASP A 299 0.29 15.50 4.03
N MET A 300 -0.55 16.03 3.16
CA MET A 300 -0.21 16.35 1.77
C MET A 300 0.94 17.34 1.68
N LEU A 301 0.88 18.42 2.49
CA LEU A 301 1.93 19.42 2.55
C LEU A 301 3.26 18.83 3.06
N ARG A 302 3.21 17.97 4.10
CA ARG A 302 4.40 17.24 4.57
C ARG A 302 4.97 16.30 3.52
N CYS A 303 4.12 15.51 2.86
CA CYS A 303 4.55 14.60 1.81
C CYS A 303 5.26 15.35 0.67
N ARG A 304 4.69 16.45 0.20
CA ARG A 304 5.32 17.30 -0.81
C ARG A 304 6.70 17.76 -0.34
N ARG A 305 6.81 18.22 0.90
CA ARG A 305 8.10 18.66 1.46
C ARG A 305 9.11 17.51 1.58
N PHE A 306 8.66 16.30 1.86
CA PHE A 306 9.53 15.12 1.85
C PHE A 306 10.06 14.81 0.44
N LEU A 307 9.23 14.94 -0.60
CA LEU A 307 9.67 14.81 -1.99
C LEU A 307 10.77 15.83 -2.33
N ASP A 308 10.61 17.09 -1.91
CA ASP A 308 11.62 18.12 -2.11
C ASP A 308 12.96 17.78 -1.41
N ILE A 309 12.91 17.23 -0.20
CA ILE A 309 14.09 16.81 0.56
C ILE A 309 14.77 15.60 -0.09
N ILE A 310 13.99 14.58 -0.46
CA ILE A 310 14.52 13.35 -1.09
C ILE A 310 15.26 13.70 -2.38
N GLU A 311 14.69 14.58 -3.21
CA GLU A 311 15.31 15.02 -4.46
C GLU A 311 16.55 15.89 -4.20
N ALA A 312 16.47 16.88 -3.30
CA ALA A 312 17.56 17.80 -3.03
C ALA A 312 18.79 17.12 -2.41
N GLU A 313 18.60 16.06 -1.65
CA GLU A 313 19.67 15.33 -0.95
C GLU A 313 20.04 13.99 -1.61
N GLY A 314 19.40 13.64 -2.73
CA GLY A 314 19.69 12.39 -3.45
C GLY A 314 19.43 11.13 -2.62
N LEU A 315 18.40 11.13 -1.73
CA LEU A 315 18.20 10.02 -0.78
C LEU A 315 17.78 8.70 -1.45
N GLY A 316 17.54 8.68 -2.74
CA GLY A 316 17.22 7.48 -3.51
C GLY A 316 18.41 6.90 -4.29
N GLU A 317 19.58 7.54 -4.23
CA GLU A 317 20.82 7.16 -4.93
C GLU A 317 21.80 6.41 -3.97
#